data_0400cec98de1b4ed1f0c8a003bef3891
#
_entry.id   0400cec98de1b4ed1f0c8a003bef3891
#
_cell.length_a   1.000
_cell.length_b   1.000
_cell.length_c   1.000
_cell.angle_alpha   90.00
_cell.angle_beta   90.00
_cell.angle_gamma   90.00
#
_symmetry.space_group_name_H-M   'P 1'
#
loop_
_entity.id
_entity.type
_entity.pdbx_description
1 polymer ?
#
loop_
_entity_poly.entity_id
_entity_poly.type
_entity_poly.pdbx_seq_one_letter_code
_entity_poly.pdbx_strand_id
1 'polypeptide(L)'
;MLDKTKRYLVVGLGLLGGKYALELTKAGFHVDGINRSEGHLQYALDHGYIASGKTHDFEDLVQQADHIIFGLYPTALLEWFKAYGPLLKPGCIFTDVSGVKTGLVEPVQAMCPAGVEFIASHPMAGRETSSVVHAAEVNFAPANFIITPTDKNTPEAIQWAKELAEVLGFKHICTLTVQEHDKMIGYVSQLCHAIAVSLMCANDNTSLCEYTGDSFRDLTRIARINDKMWAELFLWNKENLISEIDQFDAALCEMRNALVADDRDKLEEMFRLSTQRRAAFDKKLP
;
A
#
# COMPACT_ATOMS: atom_id res chain seq x y z
N MET A 1 4.07 23.25 6.19
CA MET A 1 5.04 22.46 7.02
C MET A 1 4.30 21.97 8.25
N LEU A 2 4.36 20.67 8.54
CA LEU A 2 3.63 20.05 9.64
C LEU A 2 4.02 20.67 11.01
N ASP A 3 3.02 20.83 11.88
CA ASP A 3 3.20 21.37 13.23
C ASP A 3 3.81 20.31 14.17
N LYS A 4 5.01 20.56 14.67
CA LYS A 4 5.75 19.63 15.55
C LYS A 4 5.18 19.53 16.97
N THR A 5 4.24 20.38 17.34
CA THR A 5 3.53 20.28 18.63
C THR A 5 2.42 19.23 18.60
N LYS A 6 2.06 18.74 17.41
CA LYS A 6 1.02 17.73 17.19
C LYS A 6 1.50 16.32 17.52
N ARG A 7 0.60 15.55 18.14
CA ARG A 7 0.84 14.15 18.52
C ARG A 7 0.37 13.22 17.40
N TYR A 8 1.24 12.34 16.97
CA TYR A 8 0.95 11.29 16.00
C TYR A 8 0.71 9.96 16.72
N LEU A 9 -0.27 9.21 16.26
CA LEU A 9 -0.54 7.86 16.70
C LEU A 9 -0.46 6.91 15.49
N VAL A 10 0.36 5.88 15.59
CA VAL A 10 0.42 4.82 14.58
C VAL A 10 -0.31 3.58 15.10
N VAL A 11 -1.37 3.20 14.43
CA VAL A 11 -2.16 2.00 14.75
C VAL A 11 -1.76 0.88 13.78
N GLY A 12 -1.09 -0.14 14.31
CA GLY A 12 -0.50 -1.22 13.52
C GLY A 12 0.96 -0.97 13.17
N LEU A 13 1.86 -1.43 14.04
CA LEU A 13 3.32 -1.37 13.87
C LEU A 13 3.81 -2.60 13.09
N GLY A 14 3.37 -2.68 11.83
CA GLY A 14 3.91 -3.59 10.83
C GLY A 14 5.09 -2.98 10.07
N LEU A 15 5.33 -3.46 8.85
CA LEU A 15 6.38 -2.93 7.97
C LEU A 15 6.18 -1.43 7.68
N LEU A 16 5.02 -1.06 7.15
CA LEU A 16 4.73 0.33 6.77
C LEU A 16 4.44 1.21 7.98
N GLY A 17 3.59 0.77 8.92
CA GLY A 17 3.33 1.54 10.13
C GLY A 17 4.59 1.81 10.95
N GLY A 18 5.47 0.80 11.09
CA GLY A 18 6.78 0.98 11.72
C GLY A 18 7.67 1.97 10.96
N LYS A 19 7.65 1.94 9.62
CA LYS A 19 8.40 2.92 8.81
C LYS A 19 7.88 4.34 8.99
N TYR A 20 6.57 4.53 9.00
CA TYR A 20 5.97 5.84 9.27
C TYR A 20 6.37 6.36 10.66
N ALA A 21 6.26 5.51 11.68
CA ALA A 21 6.65 5.87 13.04
C ALA A 21 8.13 6.30 13.10
N LEU A 22 9.02 5.52 12.50
CA LEU A 22 10.45 5.81 12.44
C LEU A 22 10.76 7.15 11.77
N GLU A 23 10.18 7.42 10.59
CA GLU A 23 10.49 8.65 9.85
C GLU A 23 9.89 9.89 10.53
N LEU A 24 8.69 9.78 11.10
CA LEU A 24 8.09 10.86 11.89
C LEU A 24 8.92 11.17 13.13
N THR A 25 9.37 10.16 13.87
CA THR A 25 10.23 10.35 15.05
C THR A 25 11.57 10.98 14.67
N LYS A 26 12.21 10.53 13.58
CA LYS A 26 13.44 11.16 13.06
C LYS A 26 13.23 12.62 12.66
N ALA A 27 12.05 12.95 12.15
CA ALA A 27 11.69 14.33 11.83
C ALA A 27 11.37 15.20 13.07
N GLY A 28 11.38 14.61 14.27
CA GLY A 28 11.20 15.28 15.55
C GLY A 28 9.74 15.44 15.98
N PHE A 29 8.83 14.58 15.49
CA PHE A 29 7.46 14.52 15.97
C PHE A 29 7.32 13.58 17.17
N HIS A 30 6.35 13.84 18.03
CA HIS A 30 5.94 12.90 19.07
C HIS A 30 5.06 11.82 18.46
N VAL A 31 5.50 10.57 18.53
CA VAL A 31 4.81 9.42 17.94
C VAL A 31 4.51 8.40 19.04
N ASP A 32 3.25 8.06 19.19
CA ASP A 32 2.79 6.95 20.00
C ASP A 32 2.36 5.78 19.11
N GLY A 33 2.32 4.57 19.67
CA GLY A 33 2.00 3.38 18.89
C GLY A 33 0.95 2.49 19.55
N ILE A 34 0.06 1.92 18.75
CA ILE A 34 -0.83 0.83 19.16
C ILE A 34 -0.53 -0.38 18.28
N ASN A 35 -0.30 -1.53 18.91
CA ASN A 35 -0.07 -2.76 18.18
C ASN A 35 -0.57 -3.99 18.95
N ARG A 36 -1.14 -4.96 18.25
CA ARG A 36 -1.62 -6.20 18.86
C ARG A 36 -0.48 -7.09 19.39
N SER A 37 0.67 -7.10 18.70
CA SER A 37 1.84 -7.88 19.09
C SER A 37 2.70 -7.08 20.05
N GLU A 38 2.87 -7.58 21.28
CA GLU A 38 3.75 -6.99 22.28
C GLU A 38 5.20 -6.95 21.81
N GLY A 39 5.69 -8.01 21.16
CA GLY A 39 7.05 -8.05 20.63
C GLY A 39 7.33 -7.00 19.57
N HIS A 40 6.36 -6.69 18.67
CA HIS A 40 6.51 -5.60 17.71
C HIS A 40 6.48 -4.22 18.39
N LEU A 41 5.63 -4.07 19.39
CA LEU A 41 5.55 -2.82 20.17
C LEU A 41 6.86 -2.55 20.92
N GLN A 42 7.36 -3.58 21.61
CA GLN A 42 8.63 -3.49 22.36
C GLN A 42 9.80 -3.19 21.42
N TYR A 43 9.86 -3.85 20.25
CA TYR A 43 10.88 -3.56 19.24
C TYR A 43 10.86 -2.07 18.83
N ALA A 44 9.67 -1.51 18.58
CA ALA A 44 9.52 -0.11 18.20
C ALA A 44 9.95 0.86 19.31
N LEU A 45 9.68 0.52 20.56
CA LEU A 45 10.13 1.28 21.74
C LEU A 45 11.66 1.23 21.88
N ASP A 46 12.25 0.01 21.87
CA ASP A 46 13.68 -0.21 22.05
C ASP A 46 14.53 0.46 20.98
N HIS A 47 13.98 0.58 19.76
CA HIS A 47 14.68 1.21 18.63
C HIS A 47 14.30 2.69 18.42
N GLY A 48 13.51 3.27 19.33
CA GLY A 48 13.13 4.68 19.28
C GLY A 48 12.24 5.04 18.09
N TYR A 49 11.40 4.11 17.61
CA TYR A 49 10.42 4.41 16.55
C TYR A 49 9.22 5.15 17.11
N ILE A 50 8.88 4.90 18.37
CA ILE A 50 7.78 5.53 19.10
C ILE A 50 8.25 5.96 20.49
N ALA A 51 7.61 6.98 21.04
CA ALA A 51 7.88 7.49 22.39
C ALA A 51 7.17 6.65 23.47
N SER A 52 5.97 6.20 23.16
CA SER A 52 5.18 5.32 24.02
C SER A 52 4.24 4.43 23.19
N GLY A 53 3.68 3.39 23.81
CA GLY A 53 2.73 2.55 23.09
C GLY A 53 2.05 1.54 24.00
N LYS A 54 0.94 0.97 23.50
CA LYS A 54 0.09 0.04 24.23
C LYS A 54 -0.44 -1.07 23.32
N THR A 55 -0.71 -2.23 23.91
CA THR A 55 -1.39 -3.36 23.25
C THR A 55 -2.88 -3.44 23.64
N HIS A 56 -3.27 -2.86 24.75
CA HIS A 56 -4.61 -2.81 25.32
C HIS A 56 -4.76 -1.53 26.17
N ASP A 57 -5.98 -1.19 26.56
CA ASP A 57 -6.28 0.00 27.41
C ASP A 57 -5.64 1.28 26.85
N PHE A 58 -5.78 1.49 25.53
CA PHE A 58 -5.12 2.54 24.75
C PHE A 58 -6.02 3.72 24.39
N GLU A 59 -7.22 3.80 24.95
CA GLU A 59 -8.22 4.83 24.63
C GLU A 59 -7.68 6.24 24.88
N ASP A 60 -6.83 6.41 25.89
CA ASP A 60 -6.17 7.67 26.20
C ASP A 60 -5.23 8.14 25.06
N LEU A 61 -4.53 7.23 24.41
CA LEU A 61 -3.68 7.54 23.25
C LEU A 61 -4.54 8.01 22.08
N VAL A 62 -5.68 7.34 21.85
CA VAL A 62 -6.63 7.70 20.80
C VAL A 62 -7.20 9.10 21.01
N GLN A 63 -7.65 9.40 22.23
CA GLN A 63 -8.21 10.70 22.60
C GLN A 63 -7.21 11.86 22.51
N GLN A 64 -5.92 11.58 22.72
CA GLN A 64 -4.87 12.60 22.67
C GLN A 64 -4.32 12.86 21.28
N ALA A 65 -4.48 11.91 20.34
CA ALA A 65 -3.92 12.01 19.00
C ALA A 65 -4.49 13.20 18.21
N ASP A 66 -3.62 13.99 17.61
CA ASP A 66 -3.99 15.01 16.61
C ASP A 66 -4.01 14.39 15.22
N HIS A 67 -3.14 13.42 14.97
CA HIS A 67 -3.02 12.71 13.70
C HIS A 67 -2.88 11.21 13.93
N ILE A 68 -3.57 10.40 13.10
CA ILE A 68 -3.47 8.94 13.17
C ILE A 68 -3.08 8.37 11.81
N ILE A 69 -2.19 7.38 11.83
CA ILE A 69 -1.81 6.58 10.68
C ILE A 69 -2.22 5.13 10.92
N PHE A 70 -3.07 4.60 10.06
CA PHE A 70 -3.49 3.21 10.11
C PHE A 70 -2.59 2.33 9.24
N GLY A 71 -1.69 1.58 9.88
CA GLY A 71 -0.90 0.51 9.28
C GLY A 71 -1.62 -0.84 9.35
N LEU A 72 -2.93 -0.86 9.11
CA LEU A 72 -3.82 -2.02 9.20
C LEU A 72 -4.30 -2.46 7.82
N TYR A 73 -4.75 -3.71 7.73
CA TYR A 73 -5.50 -4.19 6.57
C TYR A 73 -6.91 -3.58 6.55
N PRO A 74 -7.57 -3.50 5.37
CA PRO A 74 -8.84 -2.80 5.22
C PRO A 74 -9.93 -3.24 6.19
N THR A 75 -10.16 -4.54 6.33
CA THR A 75 -11.16 -5.08 7.27
C THR A 75 -10.81 -4.73 8.71
N ALA A 76 -9.56 -4.91 9.12
CA ALA A 76 -9.12 -4.59 10.47
C ALA A 76 -9.22 -3.08 10.77
N LEU A 77 -8.98 -2.21 9.78
CA LEU A 77 -9.18 -0.77 9.92
C LEU A 77 -10.66 -0.44 10.18
N LEU A 78 -11.57 -1.01 9.37
CA LEU A 78 -13.01 -0.79 9.55
C LEU A 78 -13.50 -1.25 10.93
N GLU A 79 -13.06 -2.43 11.37
CA GLU A 79 -13.43 -2.96 12.70
C GLU A 79 -12.88 -2.07 13.82
N TRP A 80 -11.62 -1.67 13.72
CA TRP A 80 -10.99 -0.79 14.68
C TRP A 80 -11.71 0.58 14.74
N PHE A 81 -12.01 1.15 13.57
CA PHE A 81 -12.66 2.45 13.50
C PHE A 81 -14.09 2.44 14.04
N LYS A 82 -14.84 1.36 13.84
CA LYS A 82 -16.17 1.16 14.47
C LYS A 82 -16.09 1.17 15.99
N ALA A 83 -15.05 0.56 16.55
CA ALA A 83 -14.90 0.44 18.00
C ALA A 83 -14.36 1.74 18.66
N TYR A 84 -13.38 2.37 18.04
CA TYR A 84 -12.60 3.46 18.67
C TYR A 84 -12.71 4.81 17.98
N GLY A 85 -13.24 4.85 16.74
CA GLY A 85 -13.47 6.11 15.99
C GLY A 85 -14.26 7.16 16.78
N PRO A 86 -15.31 6.79 17.55
CA PRO A 86 -16.03 7.75 18.41
C PRO A 86 -15.20 8.45 19.48
N LEU A 87 -14.01 7.94 19.80
CA LEU A 87 -13.09 8.54 20.79
C LEU A 87 -12.20 9.64 20.20
N LEU A 88 -12.19 9.79 18.88
CA LEU A 88 -11.36 10.77 18.20
C LEU A 88 -11.82 12.19 18.52
N LYS A 89 -10.88 13.05 18.86
CA LYS A 89 -11.19 14.45 19.16
C LYS A 89 -11.45 15.27 17.89
N PRO A 90 -12.29 16.30 17.95
CA PRO A 90 -12.45 17.24 16.84
C PRO A 90 -11.10 17.84 16.39
N GLY A 91 -10.92 17.99 15.10
CA GLY A 91 -9.66 18.45 14.48
C GLY A 91 -8.65 17.32 14.23
N CYS A 92 -8.94 16.08 14.59
CA CYS A 92 -8.09 14.95 14.23
C CYS A 92 -8.18 14.68 12.73
N ILE A 93 -7.02 14.60 12.07
CA ILE A 93 -6.90 14.15 10.68
C ILE A 93 -6.17 12.81 10.68
N PHE A 94 -6.67 11.85 9.92
CA PHE A 94 -6.05 10.54 9.86
C PHE A 94 -5.97 9.97 8.44
N THR A 95 -5.03 9.05 8.24
CA THR A 95 -4.79 8.38 6.96
C THR A 95 -4.52 6.90 7.14
N ASP A 96 -4.50 6.17 6.04
CA ASP A 96 -4.20 4.75 5.96
C ASP A 96 -3.03 4.45 5.01
N VAL A 97 -2.61 3.18 4.98
CA VAL A 97 -1.60 2.68 4.05
C VAL A 97 -2.14 1.59 3.11
N SER A 98 -3.44 1.40 3.08
CA SER A 98 -4.08 0.28 2.38
C SER A 98 -3.85 0.34 0.87
N GLY A 99 -3.66 -0.81 0.25
CA GLY A 99 -3.48 -0.97 -1.20
C GLY A 99 -4.78 -0.89 -2.01
N VAL A 100 -5.94 -0.75 -1.38
CA VAL A 100 -7.26 -0.61 -2.01
C VAL A 100 -8.06 0.47 -1.31
N LYS A 101 -8.96 1.15 -2.03
CA LYS A 101 -9.72 2.29 -1.54
C LYS A 101 -11.23 2.12 -1.65
N THR A 102 -11.72 1.46 -2.70
CA THR A 102 -13.13 1.12 -2.85
C THR A 102 -13.60 0.25 -1.68
N GLY A 103 -14.77 0.57 -1.12
CA GLY A 103 -15.31 -0.14 0.05
C GLY A 103 -14.67 0.25 1.40
N LEU A 104 -13.55 0.98 1.40
CA LEU A 104 -12.88 1.49 2.60
C LEU A 104 -13.20 2.96 2.86
N VAL A 105 -12.98 3.81 1.87
CA VAL A 105 -12.96 5.27 2.06
C VAL A 105 -14.34 5.79 2.48
N GLU A 106 -15.38 5.46 1.72
CA GLU A 106 -16.73 5.93 1.99
C GLU A 106 -17.28 5.45 3.35
N PRO A 107 -17.19 4.15 3.73
CA PRO A 107 -17.62 3.70 5.05
C PRO A 107 -16.87 4.35 6.20
N VAL A 108 -15.55 4.53 6.09
CA VAL A 108 -14.77 5.20 7.15
C VAL A 108 -15.19 6.65 7.29
N GLN A 109 -15.30 7.39 6.18
CA GLN A 109 -15.75 8.78 6.20
C GLN A 109 -17.18 8.96 6.71
N ALA A 110 -18.05 7.98 6.47
CA ALA A 110 -19.43 8.00 6.98
C ALA A 110 -19.49 7.81 8.51
N MET A 111 -18.48 7.15 9.10
CA MET A 111 -18.38 6.92 10.54
C MET A 111 -17.59 8.01 11.27
N CYS A 112 -16.96 8.94 10.58
CA CYS A 112 -16.16 10.00 11.21
C CYS A 112 -17.03 10.87 12.12
N PRO A 113 -16.60 11.12 13.38
CA PRO A 113 -17.23 12.12 14.23
C PRO A 113 -17.12 13.53 13.61
N ALA A 114 -17.97 14.44 14.09
CA ALA A 114 -17.93 15.83 13.63
C ALA A 114 -16.54 16.48 13.88
N GLY A 115 -15.99 17.08 12.84
CA GLY A 115 -14.67 17.70 12.89
C GLY A 115 -13.49 16.75 12.79
N VAL A 116 -13.71 15.47 12.49
CA VAL A 116 -12.67 14.47 12.23
C VAL A 116 -12.64 14.16 10.75
N GLU A 117 -11.44 14.10 10.14
CA GLU A 117 -11.30 13.84 8.71
C GLU A 117 -10.43 12.62 8.40
N PHE A 118 -10.95 11.76 7.53
CA PHE A 118 -10.18 10.70 6.89
C PHE A 118 -9.74 11.14 5.50
N ILE A 119 -8.43 11.25 5.28
CA ILE A 119 -7.81 11.43 3.98
C ILE A 119 -7.04 10.17 3.60
N ALA A 120 -7.57 9.40 2.66
CA ALA A 120 -6.99 8.12 2.30
C ALA A 120 -5.70 8.28 1.48
N SER A 121 -4.71 7.44 1.74
CA SER A 121 -3.44 7.45 1.01
C SER A 121 -2.87 6.05 0.81
N HIS A 122 -2.00 5.90 -0.20
CA HIS A 122 -1.34 4.65 -0.50
C HIS A 122 0.15 4.88 -0.80
N PRO A 123 1.05 4.49 0.12
CA PRO A 123 2.48 4.45 -0.14
C PRO A 123 2.83 3.23 -1.00
N MET A 124 3.22 3.44 -2.26
CA MET A 124 3.60 2.38 -3.20
C MET A 124 5.01 1.82 -2.87
N ALA A 125 5.22 1.39 -1.64
CA ALA A 125 6.53 1.01 -1.09
C ALA A 125 6.49 -0.32 -0.32
N GLY A 126 5.60 -1.23 -0.68
CA GLY A 126 5.54 -2.58 -0.11
C GLY A 126 6.76 -3.43 -0.44
N ARG A 127 7.04 -4.42 0.41
CA ARG A 127 8.07 -5.45 0.22
C ARG A 127 7.49 -6.82 0.56
N GLU A 128 8.16 -7.87 0.15
CA GLU A 128 7.77 -9.25 0.43
C GLU A 128 8.03 -9.65 1.91
N THR A 129 8.75 -8.80 2.65
CA THR A 129 8.95 -8.95 4.09
C THR A 129 7.84 -8.27 4.88
N SER A 130 7.55 -8.78 6.06
CA SER A 130 6.59 -8.21 7.01
C SER A 130 7.28 -7.90 8.35
N SER A 131 6.58 -7.26 9.27
CA SER A 131 7.07 -6.91 10.61
C SER A 131 7.82 -5.57 10.69
N VAL A 132 7.72 -4.96 11.86
CA VAL A 132 8.40 -3.73 12.24
C VAL A 132 9.92 -3.85 12.19
N VAL A 133 10.46 -5.07 12.38
CA VAL A 133 11.90 -5.35 12.36
C VAL A 133 12.54 -4.93 11.02
N HIS A 134 11.80 -5.08 9.92
CA HIS A 134 12.24 -4.70 8.57
C HIS A 134 11.83 -3.28 8.16
N ALA A 135 11.18 -2.53 9.03
CA ALA A 135 10.68 -1.20 8.69
C ALA A 135 11.78 -0.22 8.28
N ALA A 136 12.96 -0.28 8.92
CA ALA A 136 14.09 0.57 8.57
C ALA A 136 14.64 0.34 7.15
N GLU A 137 14.44 -0.86 6.60
CA GLU A 137 14.90 -1.22 5.25
C GLU A 137 14.02 -0.65 4.12
N VAL A 138 12.82 -0.18 4.45
CA VAL A 138 11.92 0.42 3.45
C VAL A 138 12.46 1.77 3.02
N ASN A 139 12.54 2.00 1.72
CA ASN A 139 12.95 3.29 1.15
C ASN A 139 11.76 3.94 0.43
N PHE A 140 11.31 5.08 0.91
CA PHE A 140 10.20 5.82 0.34
C PHE A 140 10.60 6.74 -0.82
N ALA A 141 11.88 7.12 -0.94
CA ALA A 141 12.33 8.10 -1.93
C ALA A 141 12.03 7.72 -3.40
N PRO A 142 12.20 6.45 -3.86
CA PRO A 142 11.87 6.06 -5.22
C PRO A 142 10.40 5.68 -5.42
N ALA A 143 9.61 5.64 -4.35
CA ALA A 143 8.23 5.19 -4.39
C ALA A 143 7.26 6.35 -4.65
N ASN A 144 6.10 6.02 -5.21
CA ASN A 144 5.00 6.96 -5.34
C ASN A 144 4.16 7.00 -4.06
N PHE A 145 3.64 8.18 -3.72
CA PHE A 145 2.64 8.36 -2.69
C PHE A 145 1.35 8.85 -3.35
N ILE A 146 0.28 8.08 -3.23
CA ILE A 146 -0.99 8.40 -3.86
C ILE A 146 -1.96 8.87 -2.78
N ILE A 147 -2.55 10.04 -2.98
CA ILE A 147 -3.61 10.58 -2.13
C ILE A 147 -4.93 10.43 -2.88
N THR A 148 -5.95 9.94 -2.19
CA THR A 148 -7.29 9.74 -2.79
C THR A 148 -8.33 10.57 -2.03
N PRO A 149 -8.37 11.90 -2.27
CA PRO A 149 -9.34 12.75 -1.64
C PRO A 149 -10.75 12.53 -2.21
N THR A 150 -11.73 12.88 -1.40
CA THR A 150 -13.14 12.95 -1.79
C THR A 150 -13.68 14.36 -1.57
N ASP A 151 -14.93 14.61 -1.92
CA ASP A 151 -15.66 15.86 -1.64
C ASP A 151 -15.84 16.16 -0.14
N LYS A 152 -15.60 15.16 0.73
CA LYS A 152 -15.64 15.30 2.19
C LYS A 152 -14.32 15.80 2.78
N ASN A 153 -13.25 15.91 1.98
CA ASN A 153 -11.96 16.35 2.48
C ASN A 153 -11.76 17.86 2.28
N THR A 154 -11.31 18.50 3.34
CA THR A 154 -10.91 19.91 3.29
C THR A 154 -9.58 20.07 2.55
N PRO A 155 -9.31 21.27 1.99
CA PRO A 155 -7.99 21.60 1.45
C PRO A 155 -6.86 21.40 2.46
N GLU A 156 -7.14 21.64 3.74
CA GLU A 156 -6.21 21.49 4.86
C GLU A 156 -5.81 20.01 5.06
N ALA A 157 -6.77 19.09 5.02
CA ALA A 157 -6.48 17.65 5.14
C ALA A 157 -5.67 17.14 3.94
N ILE A 158 -5.99 17.61 2.72
CA ILE A 158 -5.24 17.27 1.51
C ILE A 158 -3.80 17.80 1.60
N GLN A 159 -3.64 19.05 2.06
CA GLN A 159 -2.31 19.64 2.23
C GLN A 159 -1.51 18.91 3.31
N TRP A 160 -2.14 18.55 4.44
CA TRP A 160 -1.52 17.76 5.48
C TRP A 160 -0.99 16.42 4.94
N ALA A 161 -1.77 15.71 4.11
CA ALA A 161 -1.34 14.44 3.52
C ALA A 161 -0.12 14.61 2.59
N LYS A 162 -0.06 15.71 1.82
CA LYS A 162 1.11 16.04 0.99
C LYS A 162 2.35 16.31 1.84
N GLU A 163 2.22 17.15 2.85
CA GLU A 163 3.33 17.47 3.77
C GLU A 163 3.78 16.25 4.57
N LEU A 164 2.85 15.36 4.94
CA LEU A 164 3.19 14.06 5.56
C LEU A 164 4.06 13.22 4.60
N ALA A 165 3.67 13.10 3.34
CA ALA A 165 4.44 12.36 2.34
C ALA A 165 5.86 12.94 2.15
N GLU A 166 5.99 14.26 2.13
CA GLU A 166 7.29 14.94 2.03
C GLU A 166 8.17 14.65 3.26
N VAL A 167 7.61 14.72 4.47
CA VAL A 167 8.31 14.39 5.73
C VAL A 167 8.77 12.93 5.75
N LEU A 168 7.97 12.02 5.21
CA LEU A 168 8.31 10.61 5.08
C LEU A 168 9.38 10.34 4.00
N GLY A 169 9.70 11.34 3.16
CA GLY A 169 10.75 11.27 2.15
C GLY A 169 10.28 10.83 0.78
N PHE A 170 8.97 10.79 0.50
CA PHE A 170 8.46 10.56 -0.86
C PHE A 170 8.78 11.75 -1.76
N LYS A 171 9.26 11.45 -2.97
CA LYS A 171 9.57 12.47 -3.99
C LYS A 171 8.50 12.58 -5.08
N HIS A 172 7.65 11.57 -5.19
CA HIS A 172 6.58 11.49 -6.17
C HIS A 172 5.23 11.38 -5.45
N ILE A 173 4.50 12.49 -5.43
CA ILE A 173 3.19 12.60 -4.78
C ILE A 173 2.17 12.89 -5.88
N CYS A 174 1.13 12.08 -5.97
CA CYS A 174 0.05 12.26 -6.93
C CYS A 174 -1.32 12.13 -6.26
N THR A 175 -2.34 12.63 -6.94
CA THR A 175 -3.72 12.59 -6.48
C THR A 175 -4.56 11.89 -7.52
N LEU A 176 -5.37 10.93 -7.10
CA LEU A 176 -6.32 10.18 -7.92
C LEU A 176 -7.66 10.12 -7.20
N THR A 177 -8.74 9.95 -7.94
CA THR A 177 -10.00 9.52 -7.35
C THR A 177 -9.88 8.08 -6.82
N VAL A 178 -10.77 7.68 -5.93
CA VAL A 178 -10.82 6.30 -5.41
C VAL A 178 -10.92 5.28 -6.55
N GLN A 179 -11.76 5.56 -7.54
CA GLN A 179 -11.99 4.69 -8.69
C GLN A 179 -10.75 4.60 -9.61
N GLU A 180 -10.14 5.73 -9.92
CA GLU A 180 -8.90 5.75 -10.72
C GLU A 180 -7.76 5.02 -10.02
N HIS A 181 -7.63 5.21 -8.70
CA HIS A 181 -6.64 4.50 -7.88
C HIS A 181 -6.81 2.98 -8.02
N ASP A 182 -7.99 2.46 -7.71
CA ASP A 182 -8.20 1.01 -7.66
C ASP A 182 -8.13 0.36 -9.06
N LYS A 183 -8.59 1.06 -10.11
CA LYS A 183 -8.39 0.62 -11.48
C LYS A 183 -6.90 0.53 -11.83
N MET A 184 -6.12 1.57 -11.52
CA MET A 184 -4.67 1.57 -11.76
C MET A 184 -3.96 0.48 -10.95
N ILE A 185 -4.30 0.31 -9.67
CA ILE A 185 -3.72 -0.74 -8.80
C ILE A 185 -4.06 -2.14 -9.33
N GLY A 186 -5.25 -2.33 -9.88
CA GLY A 186 -5.64 -3.57 -10.57
C GLY A 186 -4.61 -3.99 -11.60
N TYR A 187 -4.17 -3.06 -12.44
CA TYR A 187 -3.19 -3.30 -13.49
C TYR A 187 -1.74 -3.35 -12.99
N VAL A 188 -1.25 -2.26 -12.36
CA VAL A 188 0.19 -2.10 -12.09
C VAL A 188 0.70 -2.91 -10.90
N SER A 189 -0.20 -3.45 -10.07
CA SER A 189 0.15 -4.21 -8.88
C SER A 189 -0.55 -5.57 -8.84
N GLN A 190 -1.88 -5.61 -8.78
CA GLN A 190 -2.61 -6.85 -8.52
C GLN A 190 -2.50 -7.85 -9.66
N LEU A 191 -2.61 -7.40 -10.91
CA LEU A 191 -2.39 -8.26 -12.08
C LEU A 191 -0.97 -8.84 -12.10
N CYS A 192 0.04 -8.04 -11.76
CA CYS A 192 1.43 -8.53 -11.69
C CYS A 192 1.57 -9.69 -10.69
N HIS A 193 0.95 -9.56 -9.53
CA HIS A 193 0.95 -10.64 -8.53
C HIS A 193 0.13 -11.84 -8.98
N ALA A 194 -1.03 -11.61 -9.62
CA ALA A 194 -1.85 -12.70 -10.17
C ALA A 194 -1.06 -13.51 -11.22
N ILE A 195 -0.34 -12.84 -12.12
CA ILE A 195 0.51 -13.47 -13.13
C ILE A 195 1.63 -14.29 -12.46
N ALA A 196 2.36 -13.69 -11.52
CA ALA A 196 3.46 -14.36 -10.85
C ALA A 196 3.01 -15.61 -10.07
N VAL A 197 1.89 -15.51 -9.33
CA VAL A 197 1.30 -16.64 -8.59
C VAL A 197 0.80 -17.71 -9.56
N SER A 198 0.06 -17.33 -10.60
CA SER A 198 -0.46 -18.27 -11.59
C SER A 198 0.66 -19.01 -12.33
N LEU A 199 1.75 -18.31 -12.67
CA LEU A 199 2.91 -18.91 -13.29
C LEU A 199 3.55 -19.97 -12.39
N MET A 200 3.69 -19.69 -11.09
CA MET A 200 4.21 -20.67 -10.13
C MET A 200 3.26 -21.86 -9.89
N CYS A 201 1.95 -21.65 -9.99
CA CYS A 201 0.96 -22.72 -9.86
C CYS A 201 0.79 -23.55 -11.14
N ALA A 202 1.23 -23.05 -12.30
CA ALA A 202 1.04 -23.73 -13.58
C ALA A 202 1.94 -24.95 -13.78
N ASN A 203 3.01 -25.09 -13.00
CA ASN A 203 3.96 -26.21 -13.11
C ASN A 203 4.47 -26.61 -11.72
N ASP A 204 4.39 -27.89 -11.40
CA ASP A 204 4.78 -28.48 -10.11
C ASP A 204 6.19 -29.10 -10.10
N ASN A 205 6.93 -29.02 -11.21
CA ASN A 205 8.27 -29.57 -11.33
C ASN A 205 9.30 -28.74 -10.53
N THR A 206 9.64 -29.19 -9.34
CA THR A 206 10.62 -28.53 -8.46
C THR A 206 12.05 -28.57 -8.97
N SER A 207 12.41 -29.50 -9.88
CA SER A 207 13.74 -29.57 -10.49
C SER A 207 14.04 -28.39 -11.43
N LEU A 208 13.02 -27.62 -11.82
CA LEU A 208 13.21 -26.42 -12.63
C LEU A 208 14.10 -25.37 -11.95
N CYS A 209 14.26 -25.41 -10.62
CA CYS A 209 15.14 -24.50 -9.90
C CYS A 209 16.60 -24.58 -10.35
N GLU A 210 17.05 -25.73 -10.89
CA GLU A 210 18.40 -25.94 -11.42
C GLU A 210 18.62 -25.28 -12.79
N TYR A 211 17.53 -24.89 -13.49
CA TYR A 211 17.56 -24.36 -14.85
C TYR A 211 17.08 -22.92 -14.97
N THR A 212 16.69 -22.29 -13.86
CA THR A 212 16.13 -20.94 -13.87
C THR A 212 17.20 -19.88 -14.07
N GLY A 213 16.95 -18.96 -15.02
CA GLY A 213 17.71 -17.72 -15.20
C GLY A 213 17.09 -16.53 -14.46
N ASP A 214 17.67 -15.34 -14.67
CA ASP A 214 17.22 -14.11 -14.01
C ASP A 214 15.81 -13.72 -14.42
N SER A 215 15.43 -13.90 -15.70
CA SER A 215 14.09 -13.58 -16.20
C SER A 215 12.98 -14.28 -15.42
N PHE A 216 13.18 -15.57 -15.08
CA PHE A 216 12.20 -16.30 -14.28
C PHE A 216 12.17 -15.81 -12.84
N ARG A 217 13.34 -15.60 -12.23
CA ARG A 217 13.45 -15.08 -10.86
C ARG A 217 12.85 -13.69 -10.71
N ASP A 218 13.09 -12.79 -11.66
CA ASP A 218 12.55 -11.44 -11.65
C ASP A 218 11.02 -11.45 -11.78
N LEU A 219 10.47 -12.23 -12.70
CA LEU A 219 9.04 -12.32 -12.93
C LEU A 219 8.30 -12.97 -11.75
N THR A 220 8.91 -13.97 -11.09
CA THR A 220 8.28 -14.74 -10.00
C THR A 220 8.67 -14.24 -8.61
N ARG A 221 9.52 -13.25 -8.46
CA ARG A 221 9.96 -12.70 -7.17
C ARG A 221 8.79 -12.37 -6.25
N ILE A 222 7.75 -11.76 -6.79
CA ILE A 222 6.55 -11.35 -6.05
C ILE A 222 5.53 -12.47 -5.83
N ALA A 223 5.78 -13.69 -6.33
CA ALA A 223 4.93 -14.85 -6.08
C ALA A 223 5.05 -15.39 -4.64
N ARG A 224 6.13 -15.03 -3.91
CA ARG A 224 6.21 -15.25 -2.47
C ARG A 224 5.35 -14.22 -1.74
N ILE A 225 4.12 -14.59 -1.48
CA ILE A 225 3.04 -13.67 -1.16
C ILE A 225 2.52 -13.89 0.27
N ASN A 226 2.04 -12.84 0.94
CA ASN A 226 1.25 -12.98 2.15
C ASN A 226 -0.18 -13.35 1.74
N ASP A 227 -0.52 -14.62 1.88
CA ASP A 227 -1.77 -15.23 1.40
C ASP A 227 -3.02 -14.52 1.91
N LYS A 228 -3.10 -14.22 3.20
CA LYS A 228 -4.27 -13.57 3.82
C LYS A 228 -4.46 -12.13 3.34
N MET A 229 -3.37 -11.36 3.34
CA MET A 229 -3.40 -9.97 2.89
C MET A 229 -3.81 -9.87 1.42
N TRP A 230 -3.17 -10.66 0.54
CA TRP A 230 -3.42 -10.56 -0.89
C TRP A 230 -4.80 -11.10 -1.28
N ALA A 231 -5.29 -12.16 -0.60
CA ALA A 231 -6.65 -12.62 -0.79
C ALA A 231 -7.67 -11.50 -0.44
N GLU A 232 -7.45 -10.79 0.67
CA GLU A 232 -8.29 -9.66 1.05
C GLU A 232 -8.22 -8.54 -0.01
N LEU A 233 -7.01 -8.10 -0.41
CA LEU A 233 -6.84 -7.03 -1.40
C LEU A 233 -7.43 -7.38 -2.77
N PHE A 234 -7.31 -8.63 -3.23
CA PHE A 234 -7.91 -9.08 -4.48
C PHE A 234 -9.43 -9.05 -4.42
N LEU A 235 -10.02 -9.53 -3.32
CA LEU A 235 -11.47 -9.54 -3.15
C LEU A 235 -12.05 -8.12 -3.03
N TRP A 236 -11.34 -7.20 -2.41
CA TRP A 236 -11.80 -5.82 -2.28
C TRP A 236 -11.74 -5.05 -3.61
N ASN A 237 -10.87 -5.43 -4.54
CA ASN A 237 -10.76 -4.83 -5.88
C ASN A 237 -11.16 -5.80 -7.00
N LYS A 238 -12.02 -6.75 -6.69
CA LYS A 238 -12.33 -7.91 -7.52
C LYS A 238 -12.73 -7.55 -8.95
N GLU A 239 -13.63 -6.61 -9.14
CA GLU A 239 -14.14 -6.25 -10.46
C GLU A 239 -13.05 -5.67 -11.38
N ASN A 240 -12.22 -4.76 -10.85
CA ASN A 240 -11.09 -4.22 -11.61
C ASN A 240 -10.08 -5.32 -11.93
N LEU A 241 -9.72 -6.15 -10.95
CA LEU A 241 -8.74 -7.22 -11.17
C LEU A 241 -9.22 -8.25 -12.19
N ILE A 242 -10.49 -8.67 -12.14
CA ILE A 242 -11.07 -9.58 -13.14
C ILE A 242 -10.96 -8.95 -14.54
N SER A 243 -11.35 -7.69 -14.70
CA SER A 243 -11.23 -6.98 -15.97
C SER A 243 -9.80 -6.96 -16.52
N GLU A 244 -8.81 -6.74 -15.65
CA GLU A 244 -7.40 -6.72 -16.06
C GLU A 244 -6.87 -8.13 -16.39
N ILE A 245 -7.32 -9.17 -15.68
CA ILE A 245 -7.01 -10.57 -16.00
C ILE A 245 -7.59 -10.95 -17.37
N ASP A 246 -8.84 -10.60 -17.65
CA ASP A 246 -9.48 -10.90 -18.92
C ASP A 246 -8.75 -10.25 -20.12
N GLN A 247 -8.29 -8.99 -19.95
CA GLN A 247 -7.51 -8.29 -20.97
C GLN A 247 -6.12 -8.94 -21.16
N PHE A 248 -5.49 -9.35 -20.05
CA PHE A 248 -4.20 -10.05 -20.11
C PHE A 248 -4.34 -11.42 -20.78
N ASP A 249 -5.38 -12.20 -20.45
CA ASP A 249 -5.66 -13.49 -21.06
C ASP A 249 -5.92 -13.35 -22.56
N ALA A 250 -6.68 -12.33 -22.99
CA ALA A 250 -6.89 -12.04 -24.39
C ALA A 250 -5.55 -11.75 -25.13
N ALA A 251 -4.66 -10.97 -24.54
CA ALA A 251 -3.35 -10.69 -25.13
C ALA A 251 -2.45 -11.94 -25.17
N LEU A 252 -2.51 -12.79 -24.15
CA LEU A 252 -1.80 -14.08 -24.12
C LEU A 252 -2.34 -15.06 -25.18
N CYS A 253 -3.66 -15.12 -25.34
CA CYS A 253 -4.31 -15.89 -26.39
C CYS A 253 -3.94 -15.40 -27.80
N GLU A 254 -3.83 -14.09 -28.03
CA GLU A 254 -3.37 -13.54 -29.30
C GLU A 254 -1.95 -14.02 -29.63
N MET A 255 -1.02 -13.97 -28.67
CA MET A 255 0.35 -14.49 -28.85
C MET A 255 0.35 -15.99 -29.13
N ARG A 256 -0.43 -16.77 -28.37
CA ARG A 256 -0.58 -18.20 -28.59
C ARG A 256 -1.10 -18.51 -30.00
N ASN A 257 -2.09 -17.78 -30.49
CA ASN A 257 -2.68 -17.99 -31.82
C ASN A 257 -1.68 -17.65 -32.94
N ALA A 258 -0.88 -16.60 -32.77
CA ALA A 258 0.21 -16.29 -33.72
C ALA A 258 1.26 -17.42 -33.75
N LEU A 259 1.60 -18.02 -32.60
CA LEU A 259 2.49 -19.19 -32.54
C LEU A 259 1.89 -20.42 -33.23
N VAL A 260 0.59 -20.70 -33.04
CA VAL A 260 -0.09 -21.82 -33.69
C VAL A 260 -0.13 -21.66 -35.22
N ALA A 261 -0.21 -20.42 -35.70
CA ALA A 261 -0.26 -20.08 -37.10
C ALA A 261 1.12 -19.89 -37.79
N ASP A 262 2.22 -20.05 -37.03
CA ASP A 262 3.58 -19.67 -37.46
C ASP A 262 3.67 -18.22 -37.96
N ASP A 263 2.80 -17.31 -37.43
CA ASP A 263 2.70 -15.92 -37.85
C ASP A 263 3.83 -15.08 -37.23
N ARG A 264 4.95 -15.08 -37.90
CA ARG A 264 6.14 -14.35 -37.48
C ARG A 264 5.92 -12.83 -37.45
N ASP A 265 5.21 -12.30 -38.45
CA ASP A 265 5.00 -10.86 -38.57
C ASP A 265 4.18 -10.34 -37.42
N LYS A 266 3.16 -11.08 -37.00
CA LYS A 266 2.33 -10.77 -35.82
C LYS A 266 3.14 -10.80 -34.53
N LEU A 267 3.97 -11.80 -34.32
CA LEU A 267 4.85 -11.88 -33.15
C LEU A 267 5.82 -10.68 -33.09
N GLU A 268 6.44 -10.34 -34.25
CA GLU A 268 7.34 -9.18 -34.30
C GLU A 268 6.61 -7.85 -34.03
N GLU A 269 5.38 -7.70 -34.51
CA GLU A 269 4.52 -6.55 -34.17
C GLU A 269 4.30 -6.43 -32.69
N MET A 270 3.89 -7.52 -32.02
CA MET A 270 3.66 -7.55 -30.58
C MET A 270 4.94 -7.21 -29.80
N PHE A 271 6.10 -7.72 -30.19
CA PHE A 271 7.38 -7.43 -29.53
C PHE A 271 7.80 -5.96 -29.69
N ARG A 272 7.60 -5.38 -30.87
CA ARG A 272 7.87 -3.95 -31.10
C ARG A 272 6.96 -3.06 -30.24
N LEU A 273 5.67 -3.40 -30.18
CA LEU A 273 4.71 -2.67 -29.34
C LEU A 273 5.08 -2.76 -27.83
N SER A 274 5.44 -3.95 -27.38
CA SER A 274 5.89 -4.17 -25.99
C SER A 274 7.12 -3.32 -25.67
N THR A 275 8.13 -3.35 -26.53
CA THR A 275 9.37 -2.57 -26.37
C THR A 275 9.08 -1.06 -26.31
N GLN A 276 8.24 -0.57 -27.21
CA GLN A 276 7.85 0.84 -27.24
C GLN A 276 7.12 1.26 -25.96
N ARG A 277 6.18 0.44 -25.46
CA ARG A 277 5.45 0.72 -24.24
C ARG A 277 6.36 0.65 -23.02
N ARG A 278 7.27 -0.32 -22.95
CA ARG A 278 8.18 -0.51 -21.82
C ARG A 278 9.13 0.68 -21.62
N ALA A 279 9.57 1.31 -22.72
CA ALA A 279 10.44 2.48 -22.66
C ALA A 279 9.88 3.65 -21.84
N ALA A 280 8.54 3.78 -21.73
CA ALA A 280 7.91 4.80 -20.91
C ALA A 280 8.09 4.57 -19.39
N PHE A 281 8.42 3.35 -18.99
CA PHE A 281 8.61 2.96 -17.58
C PHE A 281 10.08 2.90 -17.17
N ASP A 282 11.01 3.19 -18.06
CA ASP A 282 12.42 3.28 -17.72
C ASP A 282 12.62 4.51 -16.82
N LYS A 283 13.01 4.25 -15.57
CA LYS A 283 13.37 5.33 -14.66
C LYS A 283 14.56 6.05 -15.28
N LYS A 284 14.39 7.33 -15.59
CA LYS A 284 15.56 8.19 -15.85
C LYS A 284 16.38 8.17 -14.57
N LEU A 285 17.50 7.45 -14.59
CA LEU A 285 18.50 7.55 -13.54
C LEU A 285 18.91 9.01 -13.44
N PRO A 286 19.00 9.55 -12.22
CA PRO A 286 19.40 10.95 -12.00
C PRO A 286 20.83 11.21 -12.49
#